data_ec0f3a5655c96b249cad069c6cf5a564
#
_entry.id   ec0f3a5655c96b249cad069c6cf5a564
#
_cell.length_a   1.000
_cell.length_b   1.000
_cell.length_c   1.000
_cell.angle_alpha   90.00
_cell.angle_beta   90.00
_cell.angle_gamma   90.00
#
_symmetry.space_group_name_H-M   'P 1'
#
loop_
_entity.id
_entity.type
_entity.pdbx_description
1 polymer ?
#
loop_
_entity_poly.entity_id
_entity_poly.type
_entity_poly.pdbx_seq_one_letter_code
_entity_poly.pdbx_strand_id
1 'polypeptide(L)'
;HFKIVAVLESRCEPWFLQAAVNTVVTVVQRCSDRAERDAHPARFVKVQRPLEELIPWDLRLDALKRWTGLDGLVQRIEAVWQAIDEPDEPITDEDDDFRIRTVRQGVLRKQVEAAEKTVKWGPYLRAPEVYFDLLREGGGRLALLRDVAPPTFGSKTGRNAFFHLDDEKIKKWGIEPEFLFPLLKSPGSSDRIPIDKDELDLKVFICRLTK
;
A
#
# COMPACT_ATOMS: atom_id res chain seq x y z
N HIS A 1 3.71 -17.60 -14.81
CA HIS A 1 4.92 -18.30 -15.19
C HIS A 1 6.15 -17.93 -14.34
N PHE A 2 5.92 -17.32 -13.14
CA PHE A 2 6.99 -16.91 -12.24
C PHE A 2 6.66 -17.28 -10.80
N LYS A 3 7.67 -17.66 -10.03
CA LYS A 3 7.65 -17.65 -8.57
C LYS A 3 7.91 -16.23 -8.09
N ILE A 4 7.18 -15.78 -7.10
CA ILE A 4 7.45 -14.55 -6.36
C ILE A 4 8.41 -14.94 -5.22
N VAL A 5 9.69 -14.64 -5.38
CA VAL A 5 10.71 -14.97 -4.39
C VAL A 5 10.60 -14.05 -3.19
N ALA A 6 10.63 -12.74 -3.46
CA ALA A 6 10.48 -11.73 -2.43
C ALA A 6 9.87 -10.43 -2.98
N VAL A 7 9.16 -9.72 -2.13
CA VAL A 7 8.66 -8.36 -2.35
C VAL A 7 9.16 -7.51 -1.19
N LEU A 8 10.04 -6.56 -1.47
CA LEU A 8 10.74 -5.79 -0.45
C LEU A 8 10.31 -4.32 -0.47
N GLU A 9 10.11 -3.73 0.71
CA GLU A 9 9.81 -2.31 0.91
C GLU A 9 10.62 -1.79 2.11
N SER A 10 11.16 -0.57 2.02
CA SER A 10 11.74 0.10 3.18
C SER A 10 10.67 0.88 3.95
N ARG A 11 10.78 0.88 5.28
CA ARG A 11 9.97 1.72 6.18
C ARG A 11 10.58 3.10 6.37
N CYS A 12 11.90 3.20 6.38
CA CYS A 12 12.64 4.36 6.89
C CYS A 12 13.29 5.22 5.80
N GLU A 13 13.50 4.66 4.60
CA GLU A 13 14.20 5.39 3.53
C GLU A 13 13.62 5.10 2.14
N PRO A 14 13.64 6.06 1.22
CA PRO A 14 13.38 5.80 -0.19
C PRO A 14 14.61 5.16 -0.82
N TRP A 15 14.45 4.02 -1.49
CA TRP A 15 15.58 3.36 -2.18
C TRP A 15 16.01 4.05 -3.48
N PHE A 16 15.23 5.00 -3.95
CA PHE A 16 15.55 5.82 -5.11
C PHE A 16 15.43 7.29 -4.75
N LEU A 17 16.53 8.02 -4.79
CA LEU A 17 16.63 9.43 -4.35
C LEU A 17 15.65 10.39 -5.03
N GLN A 18 15.15 10.05 -6.22
CA GLN A 18 14.20 10.88 -6.96
C GLN A 18 12.74 10.42 -6.83
N ALA A 19 12.48 9.36 -6.06
CA ALA A 19 11.12 8.86 -5.88
C ALA A 19 10.41 9.63 -4.75
N ALA A 20 9.32 10.30 -5.08
CA ALA A 20 8.44 10.95 -4.09
C ALA A 20 7.55 9.95 -3.32
N VAL A 21 7.66 8.66 -3.60
CA VAL A 21 6.85 7.58 -3.03
C VAL A 21 7.74 6.41 -2.63
N ASN A 22 7.30 5.65 -1.63
CA ASN A 22 7.98 4.40 -1.29
C ASN A 22 7.92 3.45 -2.48
N THR A 23 9.08 2.89 -2.80
CA THR A 23 9.26 1.95 -3.90
C THR A 23 9.32 0.53 -3.38
N VAL A 24 8.83 -0.39 -4.20
CA VAL A 24 8.83 -1.83 -3.91
C VAL A 24 9.74 -2.52 -4.91
N VAL A 25 10.66 -3.34 -4.41
CA VAL A 25 11.49 -4.22 -5.24
C VAL A 25 10.85 -5.60 -5.23
N THR A 26 10.60 -6.15 -6.41
CA THR A 26 10.03 -7.50 -6.57
C THR A 26 11.05 -8.41 -7.23
N VAL A 27 11.40 -9.49 -6.55
CA VAL A 27 12.28 -10.53 -7.05
C VAL A 27 11.43 -11.71 -7.51
N VAL A 28 11.58 -12.10 -8.77
CA VAL A 28 10.83 -13.20 -9.37
C VAL A 28 11.75 -14.18 -10.06
N GLN A 29 11.38 -15.46 -10.06
CA GLN A 29 12.09 -16.53 -10.74
C GLN A 29 11.16 -17.20 -11.76
N ARG A 30 11.66 -17.41 -12.98
CA ARG A 30 10.88 -18.14 -13.98
C ARG A 30 10.64 -19.59 -13.55
N CYS A 31 9.39 -20.01 -13.61
CA CYS A 31 8.98 -21.39 -13.29
C CYS A 31 7.76 -21.76 -14.13
N SER A 32 7.84 -22.80 -14.94
CA SER A 32 6.74 -23.28 -15.78
C SER A 32 5.79 -24.18 -15.02
N ASP A 33 6.24 -24.90 -14.02
CA ASP A 33 5.42 -25.80 -13.20
C ASP A 33 4.48 -25.03 -12.30
N ARG A 34 3.16 -25.31 -12.43
CA ARG A 34 2.13 -24.64 -11.62
C ARG A 34 2.13 -25.11 -10.17
N ALA A 35 2.29 -26.41 -9.94
CA ALA A 35 2.26 -26.96 -8.60
C ALA A 35 3.45 -26.46 -7.78
N GLU A 36 4.63 -26.37 -8.41
CA GLU A 36 5.81 -25.80 -7.81
C GLU A 36 5.65 -24.31 -7.48
N ARG A 37 4.99 -23.52 -8.36
CA ARG A 37 4.67 -22.13 -8.07
C ARG A 37 3.70 -21.98 -6.92
N ASP A 38 2.63 -22.79 -6.90
CA ASP A 38 1.59 -22.69 -5.86
C ASP A 38 2.13 -23.08 -4.48
N ALA A 39 3.05 -24.04 -4.42
CA ALA A 39 3.72 -24.44 -3.19
C ALA A 39 4.82 -23.44 -2.73
N HIS A 40 5.28 -22.55 -3.63
CA HIS A 40 6.40 -21.66 -3.34
C HIS A 40 6.03 -20.60 -2.29
N PRO A 41 6.92 -20.38 -1.27
CA PRO A 41 6.75 -19.29 -0.30
C PRO A 41 7.07 -17.93 -0.93
N ALA A 42 6.07 -17.07 -1.07
CA ALA A 42 6.27 -15.67 -1.41
C ALA A 42 6.53 -14.87 -0.13
N ARG A 43 7.64 -14.16 -0.08
CA ARG A 43 8.10 -13.41 1.09
C ARG A 43 7.86 -11.93 0.90
N PHE A 44 7.14 -11.31 1.83
CA PHE A 44 6.89 -9.88 1.89
C PHE A 44 7.78 -9.30 3.00
N VAL A 45 8.81 -8.58 2.61
CA VAL A 45 9.87 -8.10 3.50
C VAL A 45 9.75 -6.60 3.68
N LYS A 46 9.50 -6.16 4.90
CA LYS A 46 9.57 -4.77 5.29
C LYS A 46 10.86 -4.53 6.04
N VAL A 47 11.76 -3.79 5.44
CA VAL A 47 13.04 -3.40 6.04
C VAL A 47 12.78 -2.26 7.02
N GLN A 48 13.16 -2.42 8.29
CA GLN A 48 12.83 -1.51 9.39
C GLN A 48 13.94 -0.51 9.72
N ARG A 49 15.16 -0.79 9.26
CA ARG A 49 16.34 0.07 9.43
C ARG A 49 16.95 0.43 8.08
N PRO A 50 17.80 1.48 8.00
CA PRO A 50 18.54 1.80 6.79
C PRO A 50 19.38 0.62 6.30
N LEU A 51 19.39 0.37 4.99
CA LEU A 51 20.16 -0.76 4.41
C LEU A 51 21.66 -0.66 4.70
N GLU A 52 22.19 0.55 4.82
CA GLU A 52 23.61 0.76 5.18
C GLU A 52 23.98 0.25 6.57
N GLU A 53 23.01 0.14 7.48
CA GLU A 53 23.21 -0.43 8.81
C GLU A 53 23.13 -1.97 8.80
N LEU A 54 22.35 -2.52 7.86
CA LEU A 54 22.11 -3.97 7.75
C LEU A 54 23.13 -4.67 6.87
N ILE A 55 23.60 -3.96 5.84
CA ILE A 55 24.60 -4.49 4.90
C ILE A 55 25.80 -3.56 4.94
N PRO A 56 27.01 -4.05 5.31
CA PRO A 56 28.22 -3.25 5.30
C PRO A 56 28.51 -2.77 3.87
N TRP A 57 28.06 -1.56 3.53
CA TRP A 57 28.19 -0.97 2.20
C TRP A 57 29.45 -0.11 2.12
N ASP A 58 30.62 -0.73 2.17
CA ASP A 58 31.87 -0.01 1.87
C ASP A 58 32.27 -0.29 0.43
N LEU A 59 32.19 0.75 -0.42
CA LEU A 59 32.62 0.66 -1.82
C LEU A 59 34.10 0.29 -1.98
N ARG A 60 34.91 0.44 -0.92
CA ARG A 60 36.31 0.02 -0.87
C ARG A 60 36.47 -1.47 -0.65
N LEU A 61 35.42 -2.16 -0.18
CA LEU A 61 35.45 -3.61 -0.09
C LEU A 61 35.41 -4.23 -1.49
N ASP A 62 36.15 -5.32 -1.66
CA ASP A 62 36.05 -6.11 -2.88
C ASP A 62 34.64 -6.69 -3.08
N ALA A 63 34.34 -7.13 -4.29
CA ALA A 63 33.01 -7.63 -4.64
C ALA A 63 32.61 -8.83 -3.77
N LEU A 64 33.55 -9.71 -3.40
CA LEU A 64 33.28 -10.90 -2.60
C LEU A 64 32.78 -10.53 -1.21
N LYS A 65 33.42 -9.57 -0.55
CA LYS A 65 33.03 -9.12 0.80
C LYS A 65 31.66 -8.44 0.80
N ARG A 66 31.35 -7.69 -0.25
CA ARG A 66 30.00 -7.09 -0.44
C ARG A 66 28.93 -8.17 -0.60
N TRP A 67 29.22 -9.23 -1.37
CA TRP A 67 28.32 -10.37 -1.54
C TRP A 67 28.08 -11.12 -0.24
N THR A 68 29.11 -11.31 0.59
CA THR A 68 28.97 -11.98 1.90
C THR A 68 27.98 -11.26 2.82
N GLY A 69 27.97 -9.92 2.82
CA GLY A 69 26.97 -9.14 3.55
C GLY A 69 25.54 -9.36 3.02
N LEU A 70 25.38 -9.41 1.70
CA LEU A 70 24.10 -9.69 1.07
C LEU A 70 23.62 -11.13 1.32
N ASP A 71 24.51 -12.10 1.32
CA ASP A 71 24.18 -13.50 1.63
C ASP A 71 23.54 -13.66 3.02
N GLY A 72 24.06 -12.94 4.02
CA GLY A 72 23.48 -12.91 5.37
C GLY A 72 22.02 -12.41 5.36
N LEU A 73 21.74 -11.36 4.61
CA LEU A 73 20.38 -10.85 4.42
C LEU A 73 19.49 -11.89 3.73
N VAL A 74 19.96 -12.52 2.67
CA VAL A 74 19.19 -13.54 1.92
C VAL A 74 18.86 -14.72 2.85
N GLN A 75 19.85 -15.24 3.59
CA GLN A 75 19.65 -16.32 4.55
C GLN A 75 18.62 -15.96 5.62
N ARG A 76 18.65 -14.73 6.14
CA ARG A 76 17.66 -14.25 7.13
C ARG A 76 16.25 -14.24 6.55
N ILE A 77 16.09 -13.79 5.30
CA ILE A 77 14.80 -13.77 4.61
C ILE A 77 14.29 -15.19 4.32
N GLU A 78 15.18 -16.12 3.99
CA GLU A 78 14.83 -17.48 3.67
C GLU A 78 14.51 -18.36 4.89
N ALA A 79 15.09 -18.05 6.04
CA ALA A 79 14.93 -18.83 7.27
C ALA A 79 13.48 -18.90 7.79
N VAL A 80 12.66 -17.91 7.49
CA VAL A 80 11.28 -17.80 8.00
C VAL A 80 10.32 -18.86 7.50
N TRP A 81 10.76 -19.76 6.60
CA TRP A 81 9.85 -20.76 6.00
C TRP A 81 9.89 -22.15 6.62
N GLN A 82 10.73 -22.44 7.59
CA GLN A 82 11.03 -23.82 7.97
C GLN A 82 9.97 -24.54 8.85
N ALA A 83 8.87 -23.90 9.23
CA ALA A 83 7.96 -24.45 10.24
C ALA A 83 6.47 -24.24 9.93
N ILE A 84 5.95 -24.69 8.77
CA ILE A 84 4.52 -24.51 8.50
C ILE A 84 3.79 -25.85 8.50
N ASP A 85 3.00 -26.07 9.53
CA ASP A 85 1.97 -27.11 9.58
C ASP A 85 0.66 -26.62 8.90
N GLU A 86 0.38 -25.32 8.83
CA GLU A 86 -0.80 -24.76 8.18
C GLU A 86 -0.48 -24.00 6.88
N PRO A 87 -0.82 -24.58 5.74
CA PRO A 87 -0.35 -24.11 4.43
C PRO A 87 -0.97 -22.81 3.91
N ASP A 88 -2.12 -22.39 4.41
CA ASP A 88 -2.91 -21.29 3.82
C ASP A 88 -2.86 -19.99 4.65
N GLU A 89 -2.28 -19.99 5.85
CA GLU A 89 -2.09 -18.78 6.67
C GLU A 89 -0.70 -18.14 6.47
N PRO A 90 -0.61 -16.80 6.48
CA PRO A 90 0.67 -16.11 6.45
C PRO A 90 1.42 -16.31 7.77
N ILE A 91 2.73 -16.55 7.67
CA ILE A 91 3.62 -16.56 8.83
C ILE A 91 4.32 -15.21 8.90
N THR A 92 4.37 -14.64 10.09
CA THR A 92 5.08 -13.40 10.35
C THR A 92 6.24 -13.65 11.31
N ASP A 93 7.40 -13.16 10.92
CA ASP A 93 8.58 -13.03 11.77
C ASP A 93 9.01 -11.56 11.77
N GLU A 94 9.10 -10.96 12.94
CA GLU A 94 9.39 -9.54 13.11
C GLU A 94 10.41 -9.32 14.21
N ASP A 95 11.45 -8.58 13.86
CA ASP A 95 12.47 -8.08 14.77
C ASP A 95 12.72 -6.58 14.54
N ASP A 96 13.77 -6.03 15.12
CA ASP A 96 14.11 -4.62 14.95
C ASP A 96 14.58 -4.29 13.52
N ASP A 97 15.06 -5.25 12.77
CA ASP A 97 15.63 -5.07 11.44
C ASP A 97 14.61 -5.33 10.33
N PHE A 98 13.75 -6.35 10.50
CA PHE A 98 12.82 -6.81 9.48
C PHE A 98 11.46 -7.20 10.04
N ARG A 99 10.42 -6.97 9.23
CA ARG A 99 9.19 -7.75 9.29
C ARG A 99 9.12 -8.58 8.02
N ILE A 100 9.14 -9.89 8.16
CA ILE A 100 9.06 -10.84 7.05
C ILE A 100 7.74 -11.60 7.19
N ARG A 101 6.87 -11.44 6.20
CA ARG A 101 5.62 -12.19 6.13
C ARG A 101 5.66 -13.11 4.93
N THR A 102 5.52 -14.40 5.19
CA THR A 102 5.60 -15.45 4.18
C THR A 102 4.24 -16.08 3.97
N VAL A 103 3.85 -16.24 2.73
CA VAL A 103 2.58 -16.86 2.34
C VAL A 103 2.79 -17.70 1.09
N ARG A 104 2.10 -18.85 0.96
CA ARG A 104 2.17 -19.66 -0.26
C ARG A 104 1.63 -18.88 -1.45
N GLN A 105 2.31 -18.93 -2.57
CA GLN A 105 1.87 -18.24 -3.79
C GLN A 105 0.52 -18.73 -4.28
N GLY A 106 0.17 -20.00 -4.04
CA GLY A 106 -1.14 -20.54 -4.32
C GLY A 106 -2.29 -19.82 -3.61
N VAL A 107 -2.06 -19.35 -2.37
CA VAL A 107 -3.03 -18.52 -1.62
C VAL A 107 -3.23 -17.18 -2.32
N LEU A 108 -2.13 -16.52 -2.71
CA LEU A 108 -2.19 -15.26 -3.46
C LEU A 108 -2.96 -15.43 -4.78
N ARG A 109 -2.74 -16.53 -5.46
CA ARG A 109 -3.45 -16.86 -6.71
C ARG A 109 -4.94 -17.06 -6.46
N LYS A 110 -5.32 -17.84 -5.44
CA LYS A 110 -6.73 -18.03 -5.05
C LYS A 110 -7.43 -16.70 -4.77
N GLN A 111 -6.74 -15.76 -4.08
CA GLN A 111 -7.25 -14.42 -3.82
C GLN A 111 -7.52 -13.64 -5.11
N VAL A 112 -6.60 -13.73 -6.08
CA VAL A 112 -6.77 -13.06 -7.38
C VAL A 112 -7.91 -13.68 -8.18
N GLU A 113 -8.04 -15.01 -8.17
CA GLU A 113 -9.11 -15.75 -8.89
C GLU A 113 -10.49 -15.48 -8.27
N ALA A 114 -10.58 -15.32 -6.95
CA ALA A 114 -11.83 -15.05 -6.25
C ALA A 114 -12.26 -13.57 -6.30
N ALA A 115 -11.37 -12.67 -6.69
CA ALA A 115 -11.65 -11.25 -6.66
C ALA A 115 -12.30 -10.74 -7.95
N GLU A 116 -13.38 -9.98 -7.84
CA GLU A 116 -13.98 -9.25 -8.98
C GLU A 116 -13.12 -8.07 -9.46
N LYS A 117 -12.20 -7.60 -8.63
CA LYS A 117 -11.33 -6.44 -8.89
C LYS A 117 -9.89 -6.78 -8.53
N THR A 118 -8.96 -5.90 -8.89
CA THR A 118 -7.53 -6.04 -8.58
C THR A 118 -7.29 -6.26 -7.09
N VAL A 119 -6.63 -7.36 -6.74
CA VAL A 119 -6.16 -7.65 -5.39
C VAL A 119 -4.93 -6.81 -5.07
N LYS A 120 -4.87 -6.26 -3.87
CA LYS A 120 -3.72 -5.51 -3.38
C LYS A 120 -3.04 -6.30 -2.27
N TRP A 121 -1.77 -6.64 -2.45
CA TRP A 121 -0.96 -7.36 -1.45
C TRP A 121 -0.23 -6.43 -0.47
N GLY A 122 -0.51 -5.12 -0.52
CA GLY A 122 0.01 -4.15 0.43
C GLY A 122 -0.16 -4.51 1.91
N PRO A 123 -1.26 -5.15 2.34
CA PRO A 123 -1.39 -5.61 3.72
C PRO A 123 -0.28 -6.56 4.17
N TYR A 124 0.22 -7.45 3.32
CA TYR A 124 1.33 -8.35 3.67
C TYR A 124 2.63 -7.60 4.00
N LEU A 125 2.85 -6.42 3.40
CA LEU A 125 4.00 -5.56 3.71
C LEU A 125 3.76 -4.63 4.90
N ARG A 126 2.54 -4.10 5.05
CA ARG A 126 2.31 -2.90 5.86
C ARG A 126 1.41 -3.11 7.06
N ALA A 127 0.47 -4.06 6.99
CA ALA A 127 -0.47 -4.28 8.08
C ALA A 127 0.21 -4.89 9.31
N PRO A 128 -0.12 -4.44 10.52
CA PRO A 128 0.32 -5.11 11.74
C PRO A 128 -0.34 -6.49 11.89
N GLU A 129 0.17 -7.34 12.77
CA GLU A 129 -0.37 -8.70 12.97
C GLU A 129 -1.84 -8.67 13.39
N VAL A 130 -2.21 -7.75 14.27
CA VAL A 130 -3.61 -7.58 14.72
C VAL A 130 -4.61 -7.40 13.57
N TYR A 131 -4.18 -6.91 12.40
CA TYR A 131 -5.04 -6.82 11.22
C TYR A 131 -5.46 -8.21 10.73
N PHE A 132 -4.54 -9.16 10.70
CA PHE A 132 -4.82 -10.53 10.27
C PHE A 132 -5.62 -11.27 11.33
N ASP A 133 -5.33 -11.06 12.61
CA ASP A 133 -6.12 -11.59 13.73
C ASP A 133 -7.57 -11.13 13.65
N LEU A 134 -7.80 -9.83 13.43
CA LEU A 134 -9.15 -9.28 13.27
C LEU A 134 -9.88 -9.88 12.07
N LEU A 135 -9.19 -10.11 10.94
CA LEU A 135 -9.81 -10.77 9.78
C LEU A 135 -10.18 -12.21 10.08
N ARG A 136 -9.32 -12.93 10.78
CA ARG A 136 -9.54 -14.34 11.16
C ARG A 136 -10.70 -14.46 12.17
N GLU A 137 -10.66 -13.67 13.24
CA GLU A 137 -11.65 -13.74 14.32
C GLU A 137 -12.97 -13.03 13.97
N GLY A 138 -12.90 -11.98 13.17
CA GLY A 138 -14.04 -11.18 12.73
C GLY A 138 -15.01 -11.96 11.84
N GLY A 139 -14.48 -12.83 10.98
CA GLY A 139 -15.26 -13.65 10.06
C GLY A 139 -16.35 -12.86 9.35
N GLY A 140 -17.59 -13.39 9.32
CA GLY A 140 -18.73 -12.74 8.67
C GLY A 140 -19.28 -11.48 9.39
N ARG A 141 -18.69 -11.06 10.52
CA ARG A 141 -19.08 -9.82 11.21
C ARG A 141 -18.40 -8.56 10.65
N LEU A 142 -17.38 -8.73 9.80
CA LEU A 142 -16.70 -7.63 9.16
C LEU A 142 -17.28 -7.37 7.77
N ALA A 143 -17.61 -6.10 7.50
CA ALA A 143 -18.01 -5.63 6.17
C ALA A 143 -16.90 -4.77 5.56
N LEU A 144 -16.74 -4.82 4.25
CA LEU A 144 -15.80 -3.92 3.58
C LEU A 144 -16.40 -2.51 3.54
N LEU A 145 -15.59 -1.50 3.86
CA LEU A 145 -16.04 -0.10 3.79
C LEU A 145 -16.70 0.24 2.44
N ARG A 146 -16.18 -0.30 1.35
CA ARG A 146 -16.74 -0.09 -0.01
C ARG A 146 -18.18 -0.60 -0.19
N ASP A 147 -18.61 -1.55 0.63
CA ASP A 147 -19.97 -2.13 0.54
C ASP A 147 -20.99 -1.24 1.25
N VAL A 148 -20.51 -0.43 2.20
CA VAL A 148 -21.33 0.52 2.98
C VAL A 148 -21.19 1.94 2.41
N ALA A 149 -19.96 2.35 2.10
CA ALA A 149 -19.64 3.68 1.59
C ALA A 149 -18.47 3.55 0.58
N PRO A 150 -18.76 3.42 -0.73
CA PRO A 150 -17.72 3.24 -1.73
C PRO A 150 -16.79 4.46 -1.78
N PRO A 151 -15.50 4.32 -1.46
CA PRO A 151 -14.55 5.41 -1.53
C PRO A 151 -14.33 5.83 -2.98
N THR A 152 -14.45 7.12 -3.26
CA THR A 152 -14.20 7.70 -4.57
C THR A 152 -13.12 8.77 -4.49
N PHE A 153 -12.46 9.04 -5.61
CA PHE A 153 -11.57 10.19 -5.67
C PHE A 153 -12.41 11.48 -5.57
N GLY A 154 -11.94 12.42 -4.76
CA GLY A 154 -12.48 13.78 -4.77
C GLY A 154 -12.24 14.47 -6.13
N SER A 155 -12.80 15.65 -6.28
CA SER A 155 -12.66 16.44 -7.51
C SER A 155 -11.21 16.78 -7.80
N LYS A 156 -10.68 16.33 -8.95
CA LYS A 156 -9.36 16.71 -9.44
C LYS A 156 -9.52 17.92 -10.36
N THR A 157 -9.24 19.11 -9.85
CA THR A 157 -9.43 20.36 -10.59
C THR A 157 -8.25 20.72 -11.49
N GLY A 158 -7.07 20.09 -11.26
CA GLY A 158 -5.82 20.48 -11.91
C GLY A 158 -5.23 21.81 -11.40
N ARG A 159 -6.06 22.75 -10.95
CA ARG A 159 -5.64 24.06 -10.42
C ARG A 159 -6.58 24.52 -9.30
N ASN A 160 -6.34 24.03 -8.10
CA ASN A 160 -7.18 24.31 -6.93
C ASN A 160 -7.38 25.83 -6.67
N ALA A 161 -6.33 26.64 -6.83
CA ALA A 161 -6.42 28.09 -6.61
C ALA A 161 -7.45 28.79 -7.52
N PHE A 162 -7.75 28.20 -8.68
CA PHE A 162 -8.75 28.71 -9.61
C PHE A 162 -10.16 28.17 -9.31
N PHE A 163 -10.26 26.88 -9.03
CA PHE A 163 -11.56 26.20 -8.89
C PHE A 163 -12.13 26.21 -7.47
N HIS A 164 -11.29 26.43 -6.45
CA HIS A 164 -11.73 26.56 -5.06
C HIS A 164 -12.01 28.01 -4.74
N LEU A 165 -13.26 28.31 -4.48
CA LEU A 165 -13.78 29.67 -4.39
C LEU A 165 -14.29 29.95 -2.98
N ASP A 166 -13.94 31.11 -2.47
CA ASP A 166 -14.57 31.78 -1.34
C ASP A 166 -15.66 32.78 -1.86
N ASP A 167 -16.43 33.29 -0.94
CA ASP A 167 -17.55 34.20 -1.29
C ASP A 167 -17.05 35.48 -1.97
N GLU A 168 -15.84 35.97 -1.65
CA GLU A 168 -15.27 37.16 -2.29
C GLU A 168 -14.96 36.91 -3.76
N LYS A 169 -14.39 35.79 -4.11
CA LYS A 169 -14.10 35.41 -5.50
C LYS A 169 -15.35 35.15 -6.29
N ILE A 170 -16.35 34.48 -5.68
CA ILE A 170 -17.66 34.22 -6.31
C ILE A 170 -18.30 35.53 -6.69
N LYS A 171 -18.36 36.46 -5.74
CA LYS A 171 -18.96 37.79 -5.97
C LYS A 171 -18.15 38.61 -6.99
N LYS A 172 -16.83 38.58 -6.91
CA LYS A 172 -15.92 39.29 -7.81
C LYS A 172 -16.09 38.86 -9.28
N TRP A 173 -16.27 37.54 -9.49
CA TRP A 173 -16.36 36.95 -10.83
C TRP A 173 -17.80 36.76 -11.31
N GLY A 174 -18.79 37.03 -10.48
CA GLY A 174 -20.21 36.94 -10.83
C GLY A 174 -20.61 35.51 -11.22
N ILE A 175 -20.09 34.49 -10.50
CA ILE A 175 -20.34 33.10 -10.84
C ILE A 175 -21.73 32.70 -10.39
N GLU A 176 -22.48 32.08 -11.30
CA GLU A 176 -23.86 31.67 -11.05
C GLU A 176 -23.92 30.53 -10.03
N PRO A 177 -24.88 30.54 -9.10
CA PRO A 177 -25.00 29.55 -8.03
C PRO A 177 -25.12 28.10 -8.51
N GLU A 178 -25.67 27.88 -9.69
CA GLU A 178 -25.87 26.56 -10.28
C GLU A 178 -24.56 25.80 -10.58
N PHE A 179 -23.45 26.53 -10.72
CA PHE A 179 -22.11 25.95 -10.93
C PHE A 179 -21.29 25.81 -9.65
N LEU A 180 -21.85 26.19 -8.49
CA LEU A 180 -21.17 26.22 -7.22
C LEU A 180 -21.62 25.07 -6.33
N PHE A 181 -20.68 24.21 -5.92
CA PHE A 181 -20.94 23.09 -5.04
C PHE A 181 -20.12 23.22 -3.75
N PRO A 182 -20.68 22.90 -2.57
CA PRO A 182 -19.93 22.90 -1.32
C PRO A 182 -18.67 22.08 -1.41
N LEU A 183 -17.55 22.59 -0.88
CA LEU A 183 -16.24 21.95 -0.96
C LEU A 183 -15.68 21.64 0.43
N LEU A 184 -15.59 20.35 0.76
CA LEU A 184 -14.76 19.87 1.85
C LEU A 184 -13.31 19.72 1.33
N LYS A 185 -12.46 20.70 1.60
CA LYS A 185 -11.09 20.75 1.09
C LYS A 185 -10.16 19.73 1.79
N SER A 186 -10.35 19.54 3.08
CA SER A 186 -9.55 18.62 3.90
C SER A 186 -10.37 18.13 5.10
N PRO A 187 -9.97 17.03 5.74
CA PRO A 187 -10.60 16.57 7.00
C PRO A 187 -10.64 17.64 8.09
N GLY A 188 -9.63 18.52 8.17
CA GLY A 188 -9.58 19.62 9.13
C GLY A 188 -10.48 20.83 8.78
N SER A 189 -11.29 20.76 7.70
CA SER A 189 -12.26 21.80 7.39
C SER A 189 -13.56 21.68 8.20
N SER A 190 -13.71 20.65 9.03
CA SER A 190 -14.85 20.48 9.94
C SER A 190 -14.42 19.68 11.16
N ASP A 191 -14.86 20.09 12.33
CA ASP A 191 -14.65 19.39 13.60
C ASP A 191 -15.80 18.39 13.93
N ARG A 192 -16.77 18.27 13.02
CA ARG A 192 -17.99 17.47 13.22
C ARG A 192 -18.07 16.28 12.26
N ILE A 193 -18.68 15.22 12.77
CA ILE A 193 -19.19 14.07 12.01
C ILE A 193 -20.66 13.89 12.45
N PRO A 194 -21.66 14.14 11.59
CA PRO A 194 -21.67 14.46 10.16
C PRO A 194 -21.31 15.91 9.84
N ILE A 195 -20.85 16.16 8.62
CA ILE A 195 -20.52 17.49 8.12
C ILE A 195 -21.76 18.13 7.50
N ASP A 196 -22.12 19.32 7.96
CA ASP A 196 -23.14 20.13 7.30
C ASP A 196 -22.52 20.89 6.12
N LYS A 197 -23.10 20.69 4.94
CA LYS A 197 -22.63 21.33 3.71
C LYS A 197 -22.79 22.87 3.73
N ASP A 198 -23.73 23.38 4.54
CA ASP A 198 -23.99 24.81 4.64
C ASP A 198 -23.00 25.52 5.59
N GLU A 199 -22.24 24.75 6.40
CA GLU A 199 -21.14 25.23 7.25
C GLU A 199 -19.79 25.30 6.52
N LEU A 200 -19.72 24.92 5.25
CA LEU A 200 -18.45 24.89 4.49
C LEU A 200 -18.14 26.25 3.85
N ASP A 201 -17.01 26.83 4.22
CA ASP A 201 -16.54 28.15 3.76
C ASP A 201 -16.16 28.21 2.27
N LEU A 202 -15.91 27.06 1.67
CA LEU A 202 -15.44 26.98 0.29
C LEU A 202 -16.44 26.28 -0.61
N LYS A 203 -16.47 26.74 -1.84
CA LYS A 203 -17.22 26.12 -2.93
C LYS A 203 -16.27 25.73 -4.07
N VAL A 204 -16.63 24.71 -4.82
CA VAL A 204 -15.90 24.31 -6.03
C VAL A 204 -16.75 24.66 -7.26
N PHE A 205 -16.11 25.26 -8.24
CA PHE A 205 -16.72 25.52 -9.54
C PHE A 205 -16.75 24.24 -10.38
N ILE A 206 -17.95 23.80 -10.78
CA ILE A 206 -18.15 22.62 -11.63
C ILE A 206 -19.13 22.97 -12.74
N CYS A 207 -18.66 22.99 -13.99
CA CYS A 207 -19.48 23.10 -15.16
C CYS A 207 -19.80 21.70 -15.71
N ARG A 208 -21.08 21.30 -15.68
CA ARG A 208 -21.58 20.03 -16.21
C ARG A 208 -22.30 20.16 -17.53
N LEU A 209 -22.00 21.21 -18.31
CA LEU A 209 -22.59 21.34 -19.64
C LEU A 209 -22.11 20.12 -20.48
N THR A 210 -23.03 19.23 -20.76
CA THR A 210 -22.86 18.21 -21.81
C THR A 210 -22.83 18.92 -23.17
N LYS A 211 -21.83 18.58 -23.99
CA LYS A 211 -21.81 19.00 -25.39
C LYS A 211 -22.99 18.41 -26.14
#